data_0e5f84bd85cf0cb45047bf27f91840aa
#
_entry.id   0e5f84bd85cf0cb45047bf27f91840aa
#
_cell.length_a   1.000
_cell.length_b   1.000
_cell.length_c   1.000
_cell.angle_alpha   90.00
_cell.angle_beta   90.00
_cell.angle_gamma   90.00
#
_symmetry.space_group_name_H-M   'P 1'
#
loop_
_entity.id
_entity.type
_entity.pdbx_description
1 polymer ?
#
loop_
_entity_poly.entity_id
_entity_poly.type
_entity_poly.pdbx_seq_one_letter_code
_entity_poly.pdbx_strand_id
1 'polypeptide(L)'
;MTLTPVRQTLITLLSDGQFHSGEQLGEQLGISRAAVSKHMAALKELGLDLFSLTGKGYRLAVPMALYDQAQLQALAPMAPVHCFSVIDSTNQYLFERVNQLSAGESCLAECQTAGRGRRGKPWVSPFGCQLILSMYWRLEQ
;
A
#
# COMPACT_ATOMS: atom_id res chain seq x y z
N MET A 1 7.39 -7.53 -4.81
CA MET A 1 8.13 -7.11 -3.58
C MET A 1 7.12 -7.12 -2.44
N THR A 2 7.36 -7.84 -1.40
CA THR A 2 6.45 -7.87 -0.24
C THR A 2 6.81 -6.74 0.71
N LEU A 3 5.81 -6.01 1.19
CA LEU A 3 6.03 -4.98 2.20
C LEU A 3 6.32 -5.66 3.55
N THR A 4 7.51 -5.43 4.10
CA THR A 4 7.85 -5.96 5.42
C THR A 4 7.11 -5.20 6.52
N PRO A 5 6.85 -5.81 7.70
CA PRO A 5 6.20 -5.12 8.83
C PRO A 5 6.87 -3.79 9.19
N VAL A 6 8.21 -3.75 9.16
CA VAL A 6 9.00 -2.53 9.40
C VAL A 6 8.65 -1.42 8.40
N ARG A 7 8.58 -1.75 7.11
CA ARG A 7 8.23 -0.76 6.07
C ARG A 7 6.79 -0.28 6.20
N GLN A 8 5.88 -1.18 6.55
CA GLN A 8 4.48 -0.83 6.78
C GLN A 8 4.34 0.14 7.95
N THR A 9 5.03 -0.11 9.06
CA THR A 9 5.06 0.81 10.21
C THR A 9 5.69 2.15 9.84
N LEU A 10 6.78 2.15 9.07
CA LEU A 10 7.41 3.40 8.59
C LEU A 10 6.44 4.24 7.74
N ILE A 11 5.70 3.62 6.82
CA ILE A 11 4.68 4.33 6.03
C ILE A 11 3.62 4.94 6.94
N THR A 12 3.13 4.17 7.91
CA THR A 12 2.13 4.64 8.87
C THR A 12 2.64 5.84 9.68
N LEU A 13 3.87 5.78 10.19
CA LEU A 13 4.48 6.89 10.95
C LEU A 13 4.67 8.14 10.08
N LEU A 14 5.05 7.98 8.81
CA LEU A 14 5.29 9.08 7.89
C LEU A 14 4.00 9.64 7.27
N SER A 15 2.87 8.94 7.41
CA SER A 15 1.60 9.33 6.79
C SER A 15 1.04 10.66 7.28
N ASP A 16 1.50 11.16 8.43
CA ASP A 16 1.17 12.47 8.97
C ASP A 16 1.79 13.64 8.17
N GLY A 17 2.73 13.37 7.27
CA GLY A 17 3.42 14.36 6.46
C GLY A 17 4.41 15.24 7.24
N GLN A 18 4.71 14.91 8.49
CA GLN A 18 5.68 15.62 9.32
C GLN A 18 7.08 15.02 9.20
N PHE A 19 8.11 15.79 9.60
CA PHE A 19 9.46 15.28 9.69
C PHE A 19 9.64 14.37 10.89
N HIS A 20 10.20 13.17 10.64
CA HIS A 20 10.62 12.20 11.63
C HIS A 20 12.12 11.95 11.49
N SER A 21 12.87 12.09 12.58
CA SER A 21 14.31 11.83 12.53
C SER A 21 14.59 10.33 12.34
N GLY A 22 15.67 10.02 11.63
CA GLY A 22 16.08 8.61 11.44
C GLY A 22 16.42 7.91 12.76
N GLU A 23 16.85 8.66 13.77
CA GLU A 23 17.11 8.17 15.12
C GLU A 23 15.81 7.80 15.84
N GLN A 24 14.83 8.71 15.89
CA GLN A 24 13.51 8.44 16.47
C GLN A 24 12.80 7.25 15.82
N LEU A 25 12.83 7.17 14.48
CA LEU A 25 12.26 6.03 13.76
C LEU A 25 12.99 4.72 14.10
N GLY A 26 14.32 4.77 14.22
CA GLY A 26 15.14 3.62 14.62
C GLY A 26 14.80 3.14 16.04
N GLU A 27 14.66 4.05 16.98
CA GLU A 27 14.28 3.74 18.38
C GLU A 27 12.88 3.08 18.45
N GLN A 28 11.89 3.66 17.76
CA GLN A 28 10.52 3.12 17.74
C GLN A 28 10.44 1.72 17.12
N LEU A 29 11.31 1.42 16.15
CA LEU A 29 11.31 0.16 15.41
C LEU A 29 12.35 -0.85 15.94
N GLY A 30 13.19 -0.46 16.89
CA GLY A 30 14.29 -1.31 17.39
C GLY A 30 15.36 -1.60 16.34
N ILE A 31 15.61 -0.67 15.39
CA ILE A 31 16.60 -0.82 14.31
C ILE A 31 17.56 0.36 14.26
N SER A 32 18.72 0.16 13.63
CA SER A 32 19.70 1.23 13.49
C SER A 32 19.24 2.33 12.50
N ARG A 33 19.77 3.56 12.66
CA ARG A 33 19.57 4.66 11.72
C ARG A 33 19.97 4.28 10.29
N ALA A 34 21.05 3.48 10.12
CA ALA A 34 21.46 2.96 8.82
C ALA A 34 20.41 2.03 8.19
N ALA A 35 19.78 1.17 9.01
CA ALA A 35 18.69 0.33 8.57
C ALA A 35 17.46 1.15 8.17
N VAL A 36 17.11 2.21 8.93
CA VAL A 36 16.04 3.15 8.54
C VAL A 36 16.33 3.73 7.16
N SER A 37 17.53 4.26 6.92
CA SER A 37 17.93 4.84 5.63
C SER A 37 17.77 3.84 4.48
N LYS A 38 18.13 2.57 4.69
CA LYS A 38 17.95 1.51 3.70
C LYS A 38 16.47 1.23 3.41
N HIS A 39 15.63 1.21 4.43
CA HIS A 39 14.19 1.05 4.25
C HIS A 39 13.58 2.25 3.51
N MET A 40 14.01 3.49 3.80
CA MET A 40 13.55 4.69 3.10
C MET A 40 13.89 4.65 1.60
N ALA A 41 15.09 4.19 1.23
CA ALA A 41 15.45 3.98 -0.17
C ALA A 41 14.50 2.99 -0.86
N ALA A 42 14.20 1.86 -0.23
CA ALA A 42 13.27 0.88 -0.77
C ALA A 42 11.82 1.40 -0.86
N LEU A 43 11.38 2.27 0.05
CA LEU A 43 10.06 2.91 -0.04
C LEU A 43 9.98 3.91 -1.19
N LYS A 44 11.05 4.62 -1.50
CA LYS A 44 11.13 5.46 -2.71
C LYS A 44 11.00 4.64 -3.99
N GLU A 45 11.59 3.44 -4.03
CA GLU A 45 11.44 2.51 -5.16
C GLU A 45 9.99 2.04 -5.37
N LEU A 46 9.19 2.00 -4.31
CA LEU A 46 7.74 1.75 -4.39
C LEU A 46 6.93 2.97 -4.86
N GLY A 47 7.60 4.08 -5.12
CA GLY A 47 6.98 5.31 -5.61
C GLY A 47 6.47 6.25 -4.53
N LEU A 48 6.83 6.05 -3.24
CA LEU A 48 6.55 7.04 -2.21
C LEU A 48 7.38 8.30 -2.44
N ASP A 49 6.72 9.45 -2.43
CA ASP A 49 7.38 10.74 -2.54
C ASP A 49 7.92 11.17 -1.17
N LEU A 50 9.16 10.74 -0.89
CA LEU A 50 9.86 10.93 0.39
C LEU A 50 10.91 12.01 0.27
N PHE A 51 10.82 13.04 1.12
CA PHE A 51 11.87 14.02 1.35
C PHE A 51 12.80 13.58 2.48
N SER A 52 14.09 13.86 2.30
CA SER A 52 15.11 13.71 3.32
C SER A 52 15.82 15.05 3.49
N LEU A 53 15.90 15.54 4.71
CA LEU A 53 16.59 16.78 5.04
C LEU A 53 17.56 16.54 6.19
N THR A 54 18.82 16.92 5.99
CA THR A 54 19.86 16.80 7.01
C THR A 54 19.44 17.57 8.27
N GLY A 55 19.55 16.92 9.43
CA GLY A 55 19.15 17.48 10.73
C GLY A 55 17.65 17.42 11.04
N LYS A 56 16.77 17.14 10.08
CA LYS A 56 15.33 17.00 10.30
C LYS A 56 14.83 15.56 10.11
N GLY A 57 15.44 14.76 9.21
CA GLY A 57 15.04 13.39 8.93
C GLY A 57 14.20 13.26 7.67
N TYR A 58 13.15 12.47 7.74
CA TYR A 58 12.31 12.05 6.60
C TYR A 58 10.88 12.51 6.77
N ARG A 59 10.22 12.84 5.66
CA ARG A 59 8.77 13.06 5.60
C ARG A 59 8.19 12.66 4.25
N LEU A 60 6.89 12.39 4.17
CA LEU A 60 6.17 12.37 2.90
C LEU A 60 5.96 13.79 2.36
N ALA A 61 5.90 13.93 1.04
CA ALA A 61 5.60 15.22 0.38
C ALA A 61 4.27 15.79 0.82
N VAL A 62 3.27 14.93 0.96
CA VAL A 62 1.93 15.24 1.44
C VAL A 62 1.49 14.20 2.45
N PRO A 63 0.62 14.54 3.42
CA PRO A 63 -0.03 13.56 4.29
C PRO A 63 -0.80 12.53 3.45
N MET A 64 -0.87 11.29 3.93
CA MET A 64 -1.52 10.19 3.24
C MET A 64 -2.52 9.50 4.16
N ALA A 65 -3.77 9.34 3.70
CA ALA A 65 -4.74 8.49 4.33
C ALA A 65 -4.58 7.06 3.76
N LEU A 66 -4.15 6.13 4.61
CA LEU A 66 -4.03 4.72 4.24
C LEU A 66 -5.38 4.02 4.36
N TYR A 67 -5.59 2.97 3.54
CA TYR A 67 -6.79 2.14 3.68
C TYR A 67 -6.83 1.43 5.02
N ASP A 68 -7.96 1.53 5.67
CA ASP A 68 -8.30 0.79 6.89
C ASP A 68 -9.31 -0.32 6.54
N GLN A 69 -8.89 -1.56 6.69
CA GLN A 69 -9.69 -2.76 6.37
C GLN A 69 -11.02 -2.76 7.12
N ALA A 70 -11.01 -2.42 8.41
CA ALA A 70 -12.21 -2.48 9.25
C ALA A 70 -13.21 -1.37 8.87
N GLN A 71 -12.73 -0.16 8.61
CA GLN A 71 -13.57 0.95 8.18
C GLN A 71 -14.19 0.67 6.81
N LEU A 72 -13.43 0.17 5.85
CA LEU A 72 -13.94 -0.15 4.52
C LEU A 72 -14.94 -1.30 4.56
N GLN A 73 -14.68 -2.34 5.36
CA GLN A 73 -15.64 -3.43 5.54
C GLN A 73 -16.94 -2.96 6.19
N ALA A 74 -16.88 -2.02 7.13
CA ALA A 74 -18.07 -1.44 7.76
C ALA A 74 -18.92 -0.62 6.77
N LEU A 75 -18.27 0.07 5.82
CA LEU A 75 -18.96 0.82 4.75
C LEU A 75 -19.55 -0.08 3.66
N ALA A 76 -19.03 -1.29 3.49
CA ALA A 76 -19.48 -2.25 2.49
C ALA A 76 -19.86 -3.60 3.16
N PRO A 77 -20.93 -3.64 3.98
CA PRO A 77 -21.25 -4.82 4.79
C PRO A 77 -21.82 -6.00 3.97
N MET A 78 -22.19 -5.77 2.72
CA MET A 78 -22.88 -6.78 1.88
C MET A 78 -21.92 -7.80 1.29
N ALA A 79 -20.64 -7.52 1.18
CA ALA A 79 -19.63 -8.42 0.62
C ALA A 79 -18.25 -8.17 1.24
N PRO A 80 -17.37 -9.19 1.26
CA PRO A 80 -16.02 -9.02 1.77
C PRO A 80 -15.22 -7.95 1.02
N VAL A 81 -14.46 -7.15 1.77
CA VAL A 81 -13.50 -6.19 1.25
C VAL A 81 -12.10 -6.61 1.69
N HIS A 82 -11.18 -6.75 0.73
CA HIS A 82 -9.79 -7.09 0.99
C HIS A 82 -8.91 -5.87 0.72
N CYS A 83 -8.07 -5.48 1.68
CA CYS A 83 -7.17 -4.34 1.54
C CYS A 83 -5.71 -4.77 1.70
N PHE A 84 -4.86 -4.29 0.80
CA PHE A 84 -3.42 -4.54 0.82
C PHE A 84 -2.64 -3.24 0.68
N SER A 85 -1.57 -3.12 1.43
CA SER A 85 -0.63 -2.02 1.20
C SER A 85 0.13 -2.22 -0.11
N VAL A 86 0.60 -3.45 -0.35
CA VAL A 86 1.25 -3.84 -1.62
C VAL A 86 0.78 -5.24 -2.00
N ILE A 87 0.40 -5.40 -3.24
CA ILE A 87 0.03 -6.69 -3.84
C ILE A 87 0.62 -6.78 -5.27
N ASP A 88 0.68 -7.95 -5.85
CA ASP A 88 1.02 -8.11 -7.26
C ASP A 88 -0.06 -7.51 -8.17
N SER A 89 -1.31 -7.94 -8.01
CA SER A 89 -2.46 -7.42 -8.75
C SER A 89 -3.77 -7.71 -8.01
N THR A 90 -4.59 -6.68 -7.78
CA THR A 90 -5.93 -6.84 -7.19
C THR A 90 -6.83 -7.72 -8.05
N ASN A 91 -6.72 -7.61 -9.36
CA ASN A 91 -7.48 -8.44 -10.30
C ASN A 91 -7.04 -9.91 -10.25
N GLN A 92 -5.73 -10.18 -10.21
CA GLN A 92 -5.19 -11.54 -10.11
C GLN A 92 -5.62 -12.19 -8.79
N TYR A 93 -5.60 -11.43 -7.68
CA TYR A 93 -6.05 -11.90 -6.38
C TYR A 93 -7.48 -12.45 -6.40
N LEU A 94 -8.42 -11.71 -7.02
CA LEU A 94 -9.80 -12.17 -7.15
C LEU A 94 -9.93 -13.31 -8.18
N PHE A 95 -9.22 -13.23 -9.30
CA PHE A 95 -9.28 -14.24 -10.35
C PHE A 95 -8.88 -15.63 -9.85
N GLU A 96 -7.84 -15.74 -9.04
CA GLU A 96 -7.39 -17.02 -8.44
C GLU A 96 -8.41 -17.62 -7.46
N ARG A 97 -9.35 -16.82 -6.98
CA ARG A 97 -10.38 -17.20 -5.99
C ARG A 97 -11.79 -17.21 -6.56
N VAL A 98 -11.95 -17.09 -7.86
CA VAL A 98 -13.25 -16.86 -8.54
C VAL A 98 -14.34 -17.85 -8.13
N ASN A 99 -14.01 -19.11 -7.83
CA ASN A 99 -14.96 -20.14 -7.42
C ASN A 99 -15.42 -20.02 -5.93
N GLN A 100 -14.82 -19.13 -5.17
CA GLN A 100 -15.08 -18.93 -3.73
C GLN A 100 -15.64 -17.53 -3.42
N LEU A 101 -15.69 -16.66 -4.45
CA LEU A 101 -16.09 -15.26 -4.26
C LEU A 101 -17.60 -15.08 -4.22
N SER A 102 -18.02 -14.13 -3.41
CA SER A 102 -19.39 -13.60 -3.38
C SER A 102 -19.52 -12.41 -4.32
N ALA A 103 -20.70 -12.22 -4.94
CA ALA A 103 -20.95 -11.04 -5.76
C ALA A 103 -20.76 -9.75 -4.96
N GLY A 104 -20.02 -8.79 -5.49
CA GLY A 104 -19.64 -7.55 -4.81
C GLY A 104 -18.33 -7.64 -4.02
N GLU A 105 -17.75 -8.84 -3.88
CA GLU A 105 -16.45 -8.98 -3.20
C GLU A 105 -15.36 -8.19 -3.91
N SER A 106 -14.60 -7.40 -3.16
CA SER A 106 -13.68 -6.42 -3.71
C SER A 106 -12.28 -6.51 -3.09
N CYS A 107 -11.30 -6.10 -3.88
CA CYS A 107 -9.90 -6.03 -3.48
C CYS A 107 -9.34 -4.65 -3.82
N LEU A 108 -8.78 -3.99 -2.81
CA LEU A 108 -8.12 -2.68 -2.90
C LEU A 108 -6.64 -2.82 -2.57
N ALA A 109 -5.82 -1.96 -3.17
CA ALA A 109 -4.41 -1.87 -2.83
C ALA A 109 -3.89 -0.43 -2.94
N GLU A 110 -2.87 -0.11 -2.13
CA GLU A 110 -2.14 1.16 -2.24
C GLU A 110 -1.13 1.13 -3.40
N CYS A 111 -0.63 -0.07 -3.74
CA CYS A 111 0.36 -0.27 -4.79
C CYS A 111 0.25 -1.68 -5.41
N GLN A 112 0.41 -1.77 -6.72
CA GLN A 112 0.58 -3.03 -7.43
C GLN A 112 1.98 -3.18 -8.00
N THR A 113 2.62 -4.34 -7.79
CA THR A 113 3.95 -4.64 -8.31
C THR A 113 3.94 -5.34 -9.68
N ALA A 114 2.81 -5.93 -10.05
CA ALA A 114 2.60 -6.63 -11.32
C ALA A 114 1.24 -6.28 -11.95
N GLY A 115 0.82 -5.03 -11.83
CA GLY A 115 -0.39 -4.52 -12.48
C GLY A 115 -0.28 -4.64 -14.00
N ARG A 116 -1.39 -5.01 -14.65
CA ARG A 116 -1.45 -5.24 -16.09
C ARG A 116 -2.34 -4.23 -16.79
N GLY A 117 -1.78 -3.55 -17.78
CA GLY A 117 -2.51 -2.75 -18.74
C GLY A 117 -3.01 -3.60 -19.92
N ARG A 118 -3.77 -2.99 -20.82
CA ARG A 118 -4.24 -3.62 -22.05
C ARG A 118 -3.05 -4.02 -22.95
N ARG A 119 -3.21 -5.14 -23.68
CA ARG A 119 -2.20 -5.68 -24.61
C ARG A 119 -0.87 -6.02 -23.94
N GLY A 120 -0.91 -6.47 -22.67
CA GLY A 120 0.28 -6.89 -21.94
C GLY A 120 1.21 -5.76 -21.49
N LYS A 121 0.80 -4.50 -21.60
CA LYS A 121 1.61 -3.37 -21.10
C LYS A 121 1.67 -3.39 -19.57
N PRO A 122 2.81 -3.04 -18.97
CA PRO A 122 2.89 -2.87 -17.52
C PRO A 122 1.99 -1.71 -17.08
N TRP A 123 1.37 -1.85 -15.92
CA TRP A 123 0.63 -0.79 -15.26
C TRP A 123 1.46 -0.22 -14.13
N VAL A 124 1.78 1.06 -14.20
CA VAL A 124 2.56 1.75 -13.16
C VAL A 124 1.61 2.22 -12.06
N SER A 125 1.84 1.77 -10.83
CA SER A 125 1.01 2.08 -9.65
C SER A 125 1.90 2.56 -8.51
N PRO A 126 2.37 3.82 -8.51
CA PRO A 126 3.11 4.38 -7.39
C PRO A 126 2.25 4.32 -6.12
N PHE A 127 2.88 4.05 -4.99
CA PHE A 127 2.20 3.84 -3.72
C PHE A 127 1.31 5.04 -3.34
N GLY A 128 0.03 4.77 -3.03
CA GLY A 128 -0.92 5.76 -2.56
C GLY A 128 -1.33 6.86 -3.56
N CYS A 129 -0.94 6.73 -4.84
CA CYS A 129 -1.23 7.75 -5.86
C CYS A 129 -2.51 7.50 -6.66
N GLN A 130 -3.12 6.34 -6.53
CA GLN A 130 -4.24 5.90 -7.35
C GLN A 130 -5.26 5.12 -6.52
N LEU A 131 -6.51 5.18 -6.89
CA LEU A 131 -7.51 4.24 -6.44
C LEU A 131 -7.36 2.94 -7.25
N ILE A 132 -6.86 1.89 -6.61
CA ILE A 132 -6.69 0.58 -7.21
C ILE A 132 -7.73 -0.35 -6.61
N LEU A 133 -8.72 -0.70 -7.42
CA LEU A 133 -9.87 -1.49 -7.01
C LEU A 133 -10.19 -2.53 -8.08
N SER A 134 -10.40 -3.76 -7.67
CA SER A 134 -11.05 -4.81 -8.45
C SER A 134 -12.26 -5.33 -7.70
N MET A 135 -13.32 -5.67 -8.41
CA MET A 135 -14.55 -6.22 -7.83
C MET A 135 -15.01 -7.43 -8.63
N TYR A 136 -15.42 -8.48 -7.93
CA TYR A 136 -16.05 -9.64 -8.53
C TYR A 136 -17.55 -9.45 -8.61
N TRP A 137 -18.14 -9.73 -9.77
CA TRP A 137 -19.58 -9.74 -9.95
C TRP A 137 -20.01 -10.95 -10.78
N ARG A 138 -21.11 -11.58 -10.36
CA ARG A 138 -21.74 -12.66 -11.12
C ARG A 138 -23.00 -12.11 -11.76
N LEU A 139 -23.10 -12.23 -13.07
CA LEU A 139 -24.33 -11.96 -13.79
C LEU A 139 -25.11 -13.27 -13.86
N GLU A 140 -26.32 -13.29 -13.36
CA GLU A 140 -27.26 -14.37 -13.60
C GLU A 140 -27.86 -14.19 -14.99
N GLN A 141 -27.84 -15.25 -15.79
CA GLN A 141 -28.46 -15.29 -17.12
C GLN A 141 -29.91 -15.74 -17.00
#